data_f07601d5bde3525b4f01d631dc45d344
#
_entry.id   f07601d5bde3525b4f01d631dc45d344
#
_cell.length_a   1.000
_cell.length_b   1.000
_cell.length_c   1.000
_cell.angle_alpha   90.00
_cell.angle_beta   90.00
_cell.angle_gamma   90.00
#
_symmetry.space_group_name_H-M   'P 1'
#
loop_
_entity.id
_entity.type
_entity.pdbx_description
1 polymer ?
#
loop_
_entity_poly.entity_id
_entity_poly.type
_entity_poly.pdbx_seq_one_letter_code
_entity_poly.pdbx_strand_id
1 'polypeptide(L)'
;MAASSEPPREEKRITLSASHVSAWYGSKLAVSDVSLEVEAHSVTALIGPSGCGKSTLIRTFNRMHEVAAHGRTEGHVYLEGEDIYAPGADPTLVRQRIGMVFQKPNPFPTMSIAENVAAGLRFMNVHSRSEIEARVEHALKAAALWDEVKDDLKKPGIALSGGQQQRLCIARTIAVEPEVVLMDEPCSALDPVATLKVEDLMRTLAKDFTLVIVTHNMQQAARVSDRTAFMLAGDDGAGHLVEYAATDQIFTNPHDERTEAYITGRFG
;
A
#
# COMPACT_ATOMS: atom_id res chain seq x y z
N MET A 1 14.09 -45.92 -10.11
CA MET A 1 14.25 -44.62 -9.46
C MET A 1 13.78 -43.59 -10.47
N ALA A 2 12.55 -43.09 -10.29
CA ALA A 2 12.00 -42.04 -11.16
C ALA A 2 12.31 -40.71 -10.47
N ALA A 3 13.08 -39.85 -11.13
CA ALA A 3 13.33 -38.48 -10.72
C ALA A 3 12.03 -37.69 -10.92
N SER A 4 11.42 -37.23 -9.83
CA SER A 4 10.33 -36.26 -9.83
C SER A 4 10.90 -34.92 -10.29
N SER A 5 10.68 -34.57 -11.55
CA SER A 5 10.91 -33.20 -12.01
C SER A 5 9.84 -32.32 -11.43
N GLU A 6 10.21 -31.47 -10.44
CA GLU A 6 9.40 -30.33 -10.08
C GLU A 6 9.16 -29.47 -11.33
N PRO A 7 7.92 -28.98 -11.54
CA PRO A 7 7.66 -28.05 -12.64
C PRO A 7 8.50 -26.78 -12.43
N PRO A 8 8.99 -26.14 -13.50
CA PRO A 8 9.73 -24.90 -13.40
C PRO A 8 8.86 -23.87 -12.63
N ARG A 9 9.43 -23.26 -11.60
CA ARG A 9 8.80 -22.11 -10.92
C ARG A 9 8.63 -21.02 -11.96
N GLU A 10 7.39 -20.66 -12.28
CA GLU A 10 7.11 -19.44 -13.05
C GLU A 10 7.84 -18.29 -12.35
N GLU A 11 8.74 -17.61 -13.05
CA GLU A 11 9.38 -16.40 -12.55
C GLU A 11 8.26 -15.36 -12.31
N LYS A 12 8.00 -15.07 -11.04
CA LYS A 12 6.98 -14.10 -10.66
C LYS A 12 7.42 -12.71 -11.14
N ARG A 13 6.57 -12.04 -11.90
CA ARG A 13 6.83 -10.68 -12.38
C ARG A 13 6.95 -9.73 -11.18
N ILE A 14 8.02 -8.92 -11.15
CA ILE A 14 8.22 -7.88 -10.16
C ILE A 14 7.67 -6.58 -10.70
N THR A 15 6.67 -6.03 -10.01
CA THR A 15 6.05 -4.75 -10.40
C THR A 15 6.76 -3.57 -9.76
N LEU A 16 7.13 -3.69 -8.46
CA LEU A 16 7.80 -2.62 -7.74
C LEU A 16 9.05 -3.18 -7.05
N SER A 17 10.17 -2.47 -7.12
CA SER A 17 11.35 -2.83 -6.35
C SER A 17 12.04 -1.61 -5.75
N ALA A 18 12.62 -1.79 -4.57
CA ALA A 18 13.50 -0.83 -3.91
C ALA A 18 14.91 -1.39 -3.89
N SER A 19 15.89 -0.56 -4.20
CA SER A 19 17.30 -0.90 -4.19
C SER A 19 18.08 0.14 -3.40
N HIS A 20 18.61 -0.27 -2.24
CA HIS A 20 19.41 0.56 -1.34
C HIS A 20 18.73 1.88 -0.94
N VAL A 21 17.40 1.83 -0.69
CA VAL A 21 16.62 3.02 -0.37
C VAL A 21 16.91 3.50 1.04
N SER A 22 17.33 4.75 1.15
CA SER A 22 17.49 5.49 2.41
C SER A 22 16.66 6.78 2.35
N ALA A 23 16.06 7.18 3.49
CA ALA A 23 15.18 8.34 3.54
C ALA A 23 15.41 9.18 4.80
N TRP A 24 15.37 10.51 4.64
CA TRP A 24 15.61 11.50 5.71
C TRP A 24 14.48 12.49 5.83
N TYR A 25 14.31 13.00 7.05
CA TYR A 25 13.61 14.25 7.35
C TYR A 25 14.64 15.27 7.85
N GLY A 26 15.03 16.23 6.99
CA GLY A 26 16.16 17.11 7.27
C GLY A 26 17.46 16.33 7.43
N SER A 27 18.10 16.42 8.61
CA SER A 27 19.30 15.64 8.94
C SER A 27 19.02 14.27 9.56
N LYS A 28 17.78 13.98 9.95
CA LYS A 28 17.41 12.73 10.63
C LYS A 28 17.20 11.61 9.60
N LEU A 29 18.05 10.59 9.64
CA LEU A 29 17.85 9.34 8.91
C LEU A 29 16.64 8.60 9.50
N ALA A 30 15.65 8.26 8.67
CA ALA A 30 14.43 7.60 9.09
C ALA A 30 14.34 6.16 8.58
N VAL A 31 14.94 5.88 7.42
CA VAL A 31 15.07 4.55 6.80
C VAL A 31 16.46 4.42 6.23
N SER A 32 17.10 3.28 6.42
CA SER A 32 18.48 3.02 6.01
C SER A 32 18.59 1.77 5.18
N ASP A 33 19.11 1.91 3.96
CA ASP A 33 19.59 0.85 3.06
C ASP A 33 18.61 -0.31 2.86
N VAL A 34 17.34 0.00 2.53
CA VAL A 34 16.29 -1.00 2.33
C VAL A 34 16.26 -1.45 0.87
N SER A 35 16.35 -2.77 0.67
CA SER A 35 16.15 -3.40 -0.64
C SER A 35 15.07 -4.48 -0.53
N LEU A 36 14.04 -4.43 -1.39
CA LEU A 36 12.99 -5.43 -1.47
C LEU A 36 12.31 -5.43 -2.85
N GLU A 37 11.66 -6.52 -3.18
CA GLU A 37 10.93 -6.71 -4.43
C GLU A 37 9.47 -7.06 -4.14
N VAL A 38 8.55 -6.42 -4.87
CA VAL A 38 7.10 -6.65 -4.75
C VAL A 38 6.61 -7.36 -5.99
N GLU A 39 6.09 -8.56 -5.79
CA GLU A 39 5.54 -9.40 -6.87
C GLU A 39 4.22 -8.80 -7.40
N ALA A 40 4.00 -8.91 -8.71
CA ALA A 40 2.76 -8.47 -9.35
C ALA A 40 1.54 -9.21 -8.78
N HIS A 41 0.42 -8.50 -8.68
CA HIS A 41 -0.87 -9.07 -8.24
C HIS A 41 -0.76 -9.84 -6.92
N SER A 42 -0.03 -9.28 -5.97
CA SER A 42 0.17 -9.84 -4.64
C SER A 42 0.02 -8.77 -3.56
N VAL A 43 -0.06 -9.19 -2.32
CA VAL A 43 -0.04 -8.31 -1.15
C VAL A 43 1.29 -8.48 -0.41
N THR A 44 2.08 -7.41 -0.35
CA THR A 44 3.28 -7.34 0.50
C THR A 44 2.98 -6.51 1.73
N ALA A 45 3.16 -7.09 2.93
CA ALA A 45 3.00 -6.38 4.19
C ALA A 45 4.35 -5.88 4.73
N LEU A 46 4.37 -4.64 5.22
CA LEU A 46 5.46 -4.08 6.02
C LEU A 46 5.01 -4.09 7.49
N ILE A 47 5.67 -4.88 8.34
CA ILE A 47 5.38 -4.98 9.77
C ILE A 47 6.56 -4.50 10.63
N GLY A 48 6.32 -4.22 11.90
CA GLY A 48 7.34 -3.80 12.85
C GLY A 48 6.80 -2.80 13.87
N PRO A 49 7.59 -2.46 14.91
CA PRO A 49 7.21 -1.51 15.95
C PRO A 49 6.83 -0.12 15.41
N SER A 50 6.06 0.63 16.18
CA SER A 50 5.76 2.03 15.85
C SER A 50 7.04 2.85 15.80
N GLY A 51 7.14 3.73 14.79
CA GLY A 51 8.31 4.61 14.60
C GLY A 51 9.52 3.96 13.89
N CYS A 52 9.50 2.67 13.54
CA CYS A 52 10.60 2.03 12.82
C CYS A 52 10.68 2.35 11.31
N GLY A 53 10.03 3.40 10.81
CA GLY A 53 10.22 3.88 9.44
C GLY A 53 9.28 3.29 8.37
N LYS A 54 8.35 2.38 8.67
CA LYS A 54 7.43 1.75 7.68
C LYS A 54 6.68 2.75 6.81
N SER A 55 6.00 3.72 7.45
CA SER A 55 5.25 4.77 6.74
C SER A 55 6.17 5.70 5.95
N THR A 56 7.42 5.86 6.36
CA THR A 56 8.42 6.60 5.60
C THR A 56 8.82 5.81 4.36
N LEU A 57 9.14 4.52 4.51
CA LEU A 57 9.53 3.66 3.40
C LEU A 57 8.43 3.60 2.34
N ILE A 58 7.18 3.30 2.72
CA ILE A 58 6.08 3.19 1.75
C ILE A 58 5.85 4.49 0.97
N ARG A 59 6.09 5.66 1.60
CA ARG A 59 5.98 6.97 0.94
C ARG A 59 7.12 7.28 -0.02
N THR A 60 8.26 6.59 0.06
CA THR A 60 9.30 6.70 -0.96
C THR A 60 8.89 6.02 -2.26
N PHE A 61 8.04 4.99 -2.21
CA PHE A 61 7.62 4.23 -3.38
C PHE A 61 6.77 5.02 -4.37
N ASN A 62 6.16 6.14 -3.93
CA ASN A 62 5.42 7.04 -4.83
C ASN A 62 5.88 8.50 -4.72
N ARG A 63 7.07 8.74 -4.19
CA ARG A 63 7.66 10.07 -4.00
C ARG A 63 6.83 11.02 -3.10
N MET A 64 5.91 10.47 -2.30
CA MET A 64 5.17 11.27 -1.30
C MET A 64 6.06 11.72 -0.15
N HIS A 65 7.19 11.03 0.09
CA HIS A 65 8.17 11.45 1.10
C HIS A 65 8.74 12.85 0.80
N GLU A 66 8.95 13.19 -0.47
CA GLU A 66 9.46 14.50 -0.91
C GLU A 66 8.48 15.66 -0.66
N VAL A 67 7.18 15.37 -0.42
CA VAL A 67 6.18 16.40 -0.08
C VAL A 67 6.33 16.87 1.37
N ALA A 68 6.93 16.03 2.23
CA ALA A 68 7.24 16.42 3.59
C ALA A 68 8.35 17.47 3.63
N ALA A 69 8.27 18.41 4.58
CA ALA A 69 9.30 19.42 4.75
C ALA A 69 10.69 18.78 4.92
N HIS A 70 11.61 19.08 3.99
CA HIS A 70 12.96 18.55 3.95
C HIS A 70 13.06 17.02 3.80
N GLY A 71 12.04 16.37 3.20
CA GLY A 71 12.10 14.94 2.86
C GLY A 71 13.09 14.71 1.73
N ARG A 72 14.03 13.78 1.94
CA ARG A 72 15.06 13.39 0.96
C ARG A 72 15.12 11.87 0.88
N THR A 73 15.28 11.34 -0.34
CA THR A 73 15.45 9.92 -0.61
C THR A 73 16.74 9.70 -1.40
N GLU A 74 17.49 8.66 -1.07
CA GLU A 74 18.63 8.15 -1.83
C GLU A 74 18.38 6.67 -2.16
N GLY A 75 19.11 6.11 -3.13
CA GLY A 75 18.84 4.79 -3.69
C GLY A 75 17.85 4.87 -4.85
N HIS A 76 17.31 3.73 -5.26
CA HIS A 76 16.45 3.63 -6.43
C HIS A 76 15.14 2.91 -6.10
N VAL A 77 14.06 3.35 -6.71
CA VAL A 77 12.78 2.64 -6.70
C VAL A 77 12.36 2.45 -8.16
N TYR A 78 12.11 1.21 -8.53
CA TYR A 78 11.71 0.86 -9.90
C TYR A 78 10.25 0.43 -9.93
N LEU A 79 9.49 0.98 -10.87
CA LEU A 79 8.15 0.55 -11.23
C LEU A 79 8.22 -0.05 -12.63
N GLU A 80 7.92 -1.35 -12.77
CA GLU A 80 8.05 -2.09 -14.04
C GLU A 80 9.44 -1.89 -14.69
N GLY A 81 10.50 -1.83 -13.86
CA GLY A 81 11.88 -1.62 -14.31
C GLY A 81 12.26 -0.16 -14.59
N GLU A 82 11.35 0.79 -14.50
CA GLU A 82 11.60 2.21 -14.67
C GLU A 82 11.94 2.87 -13.32
N ASP A 83 13.09 3.51 -13.22
CA ASP A 83 13.48 4.25 -12.00
C ASP A 83 12.62 5.51 -11.84
N ILE A 84 11.78 5.52 -10.80
CA ILE A 84 10.88 6.65 -10.51
C ILE A 84 11.61 7.89 -9.97
N TYR A 85 12.89 7.76 -9.61
CA TYR A 85 13.79 8.84 -9.17
C TYR A 85 14.77 9.28 -10.25
N ALA A 86 14.68 8.72 -11.47
CA ALA A 86 15.54 9.12 -12.57
C ALA A 86 15.42 10.63 -12.88
N PRO A 87 16.48 11.29 -13.35
CA PRO A 87 16.42 12.68 -13.78
C PRO A 87 15.31 12.90 -14.81
N GLY A 88 14.37 13.81 -14.51
CA GLY A 88 13.22 14.11 -15.39
C GLY A 88 11.97 13.26 -15.13
N ALA A 89 11.98 12.30 -14.26
CA ALA A 89 10.78 11.57 -13.84
C ALA A 89 9.79 12.52 -13.17
N ASP A 90 8.56 12.61 -13.71
CA ASP A 90 7.49 13.47 -13.19
C ASP A 90 6.80 12.80 -11.97
N PRO A 91 6.89 13.39 -10.76
CA PRO A 91 6.22 12.84 -9.57
C PRO A 91 4.70 12.71 -9.73
N THR A 92 4.08 13.52 -10.58
CA THR A 92 2.63 13.46 -10.82
C THR A 92 2.26 12.17 -11.57
N LEU A 93 3.02 11.84 -12.61
CA LEU A 93 2.83 10.59 -13.35
C LEU A 93 3.12 9.37 -12.49
N VAL A 94 4.18 9.43 -11.65
CA VAL A 94 4.48 8.36 -10.69
C VAL A 94 3.28 8.13 -9.74
N ARG A 95 2.68 9.19 -9.19
CA ARG A 95 1.54 9.09 -8.27
C ARG A 95 0.23 8.67 -8.94
N GLN A 96 0.10 8.79 -10.25
CA GLN A 96 -1.01 8.20 -11.01
C GLN A 96 -0.86 6.68 -11.10
N ARG A 97 0.37 6.20 -11.32
CA ARG A 97 0.69 4.76 -11.44
C ARG A 97 0.80 4.06 -10.08
N ILE A 98 1.18 4.80 -9.02
CA ILE A 98 1.32 4.29 -7.65
C ILE A 98 0.41 5.09 -6.73
N GLY A 99 -0.82 4.59 -6.54
CA GLY A 99 -1.83 5.22 -5.68
C GLY A 99 -1.55 5.03 -4.19
N MET A 100 -2.15 5.87 -3.34
CA MET A 100 -1.97 5.77 -1.88
C MET A 100 -3.27 5.95 -1.13
N VAL A 101 -3.50 5.04 -0.18
CA VAL A 101 -4.55 5.09 0.83
C VAL A 101 -3.90 5.40 2.18
N PHE A 102 -4.35 6.46 2.84
CA PHE A 102 -3.79 6.93 4.10
C PHE A 102 -4.44 6.26 5.31
N GLN A 103 -3.74 6.31 6.43
CA GLN A 103 -4.18 5.76 7.72
C GLN A 103 -5.53 6.32 8.17
N LYS A 104 -5.69 7.65 8.08
CA LYS A 104 -6.99 8.31 8.34
C LYS A 104 -7.72 8.50 7.03
N PRO A 105 -9.00 8.07 6.94
CA PRO A 105 -9.82 8.38 5.79
C PRO A 105 -9.79 9.89 5.50
N ASN A 106 -9.58 10.24 4.25
CA ASN A 106 -9.44 11.64 3.82
C ASN A 106 -10.29 11.95 2.58
N PRO A 107 -11.61 11.70 2.62
CA PRO A 107 -12.47 12.14 1.52
C PRO A 107 -12.39 13.65 1.38
N PHE A 108 -12.51 14.15 0.15
CA PHE A 108 -12.58 15.59 -0.09
C PHE A 108 -13.89 16.13 0.51
N PRO A 109 -13.83 17.02 1.51
CA PRO A 109 -14.99 17.34 2.33
C PRO A 109 -16.10 18.11 1.58
N THR A 110 -15.73 18.84 0.53
CA THR A 110 -16.65 19.61 -0.31
C THR A 110 -17.22 18.82 -1.48
N MET A 111 -16.78 17.58 -1.68
CA MET A 111 -17.18 16.72 -2.78
C MET A 111 -18.18 15.65 -2.34
N SER A 112 -19.10 15.34 -3.24
CA SER A 112 -20.01 14.20 -3.10
C SER A 112 -19.25 12.86 -3.18
N ILE A 113 -19.93 11.75 -2.91
CA ILE A 113 -19.37 10.40 -3.04
C ILE A 113 -18.85 10.16 -4.45
N ALA A 114 -19.68 10.43 -5.47
CA ALA A 114 -19.29 10.26 -6.87
C ALA A 114 -18.12 11.19 -7.27
N GLU A 115 -18.13 12.44 -6.83
CA GLU A 115 -17.06 13.39 -7.14
C GLU A 115 -15.74 13.03 -6.48
N ASN A 116 -15.76 12.46 -5.26
CA ASN A 116 -14.57 11.94 -4.61
C ASN A 116 -13.90 10.87 -5.46
N VAL A 117 -14.66 9.89 -5.96
CA VAL A 117 -14.13 8.82 -6.80
C VAL A 117 -13.65 9.36 -8.15
N ALA A 118 -14.44 10.27 -8.75
CA ALA A 118 -14.12 10.86 -10.05
C ALA A 118 -12.94 11.84 -10.04
N ALA A 119 -12.47 12.27 -8.87
CA ALA A 119 -11.46 13.33 -8.76
C ALA A 119 -10.19 13.03 -9.57
N GLY A 120 -9.64 11.82 -9.43
CA GLY A 120 -8.44 11.38 -10.17
C GLY A 120 -8.67 11.31 -11.67
N LEU A 121 -9.83 10.85 -12.12
CA LEU A 121 -10.18 10.73 -13.55
C LEU A 121 -10.17 12.09 -14.25
N ARG A 122 -10.63 13.13 -13.57
CA ARG A 122 -10.61 14.50 -14.10
C ARG A 122 -9.18 15.01 -14.32
N PHE A 123 -8.24 14.67 -13.46
CA PHE A 123 -6.82 15.00 -13.65
C PHE A 123 -6.19 14.23 -14.81
N MET A 124 -6.70 13.05 -15.14
CA MET A 124 -6.27 12.26 -16.30
C MET A 124 -6.93 12.72 -17.63
N ASN A 125 -7.61 13.87 -17.64
CA ASN A 125 -8.33 14.40 -18.81
C ASN A 125 -9.43 13.46 -19.35
N VAL A 126 -10.03 12.64 -18.51
CA VAL A 126 -11.25 11.89 -18.85
C VAL A 126 -12.41 12.88 -18.85
N HIS A 127 -12.94 13.20 -20.05
CA HIS A 127 -13.99 14.21 -20.21
C HIS A 127 -15.39 13.61 -20.47
N SER A 128 -15.45 12.35 -20.91
CA SER A 128 -16.71 11.67 -21.17
C SER A 128 -17.48 11.42 -19.87
N ARG A 129 -18.65 12.04 -19.75
CA ARG A 129 -19.50 11.87 -18.57
C ARG A 129 -19.89 10.40 -18.36
N SER A 130 -20.25 9.70 -19.43
CA SER A 130 -20.64 8.29 -19.37
C SER A 130 -19.47 7.39 -18.94
N GLU A 131 -18.25 7.71 -19.39
CA GLU A 131 -17.03 6.98 -18.96
C GLU A 131 -16.73 7.23 -17.48
N ILE A 132 -16.81 8.49 -17.03
CA ILE A 132 -16.62 8.82 -15.60
C ILE A 132 -17.65 8.07 -14.73
N GLU A 133 -18.94 8.10 -15.10
CA GLU A 133 -20.00 7.42 -14.38
C GLU A 133 -19.74 5.90 -14.32
N ALA A 134 -19.34 5.28 -15.42
CA ALA A 134 -19.01 3.86 -15.48
C ALA A 134 -17.79 3.50 -14.60
N ARG A 135 -16.71 4.28 -14.65
CA ARG A 135 -15.52 4.06 -13.82
C ARG A 135 -15.81 4.30 -12.33
N VAL A 136 -16.63 5.28 -11.99
CA VAL A 136 -17.07 5.52 -10.60
C VAL A 136 -17.87 4.33 -10.07
N GLU A 137 -18.84 3.83 -10.84
CA GLU A 137 -19.61 2.64 -10.46
C GLU A 137 -18.71 1.43 -10.29
N HIS A 138 -17.80 1.20 -11.25
CA HIS A 138 -16.84 0.09 -11.19
C HIS A 138 -15.96 0.17 -9.94
N ALA A 139 -15.35 1.33 -9.66
CA ALA A 139 -14.49 1.52 -8.51
C ALA A 139 -15.24 1.36 -7.17
N LEU A 140 -16.48 1.85 -7.08
CA LEU A 140 -17.32 1.66 -5.89
C LEU A 140 -17.72 0.19 -5.68
N LYS A 141 -17.97 -0.56 -6.76
CA LYS A 141 -18.20 -2.01 -6.70
C LYS A 141 -16.94 -2.74 -6.26
N ALA A 142 -15.81 -2.45 -6.89
CA ALA A 142 -14.52 -3.03 -6.53
C ALA A 142 -14.13 -2.74 -5.08
N ALA A 143 -14.51 -1.56 -4.53
CA ALA A 143 -14.33 -1.20 -3.12
C ALA A 143 -15.42 -1.75 -2.18
N ALA A 144 -16.32 -2.63 -2.66
CA ALA A 144 -17.45 -3.19 -1.90
C ALA A 144 -18.30 -2.11 -1.19
N LEU A 145 -18.49 -0.95 -1.83
CA LEU A 145 -19.22 0.20 -1.30
C LEU A 145 -20.50 0.51 -2.09
N TRP A 146 -20.58 0.07 -3.35
CA TRP A 146 -21.67 0.42 -4.27
C TRP A 146 -23.08 0.21 -3.71
N ASP A 147 -23.36 -0.98 -3.18
CA ASP A 147 -24.70 -1.31 -2.70
C ASP A 147 -25.14 -0.48 -1.49
N GLU A 148 -24.18 0.08 -0.75
CA GLU A 148 -24.45 0.94 0.40
C GLU A 148 -24.70 2.41 -0.01
N VAL A 149 -24.24 2.84 -1.21
CA VAL A 149 -24.24 4.27 -1.58
C VAL A 149 -24.87 4.60 -2.94
N LYS A 150 -25.24 3.61 -3.75
CA LYS A 150 -25.72 3.81 -5.13
C LYS A 150 -26.91 4.79 -5.26
N ASP A 151 -27.76 4.86 -4.25
CA ASP A 151 -28.92 5.75 -4.23
C ASP A 151 -28.57 7.16 -3.67
N ASP A 152 -27.34 7.31 -3.13
CA ASP A 152 -26.89 8.48 -2.38
C ASP A 152 -25.62 9.14 -2.94
N LEU A 153 -25.24 8.84 -4.18
CA LEU A 153 -23.98 9.27 -4.81
C LEU A 153 -23.72 10.78 -4.76
N LYS A 154 -24.79 11.58 -4.62
CA LYS A 154 -24.71 13.06 -4.51
C LYS A 154 -24.48 13.55 -3.09
N LYS A 155 -24.60 12.68 -2.07
CA LYS A 155 -24.31 13.07 -0.67
C LYS A 155 -22.83 13.35 -0.47
N PRO A 156 -22.47 14.26 0.47
CA PRO A 156 -21.07 14.52 0.80
C PRO A 156 -20.36 13.24 1.27
N GLY A 157 -19.14 13.00 0.79
CA GLY A 157 -18.35 11.83 1.19
C GLY A 157 -18.04 11.78 2.69
N ILE A 158 -17.96 12.93 3.36
CA ILE A 158 -17.74 13.02 4.80
C ILE A 158 -18.95 12.58 5.65
N ALA A 159 -20.14 12.46 5.06
CA ALA A 159 -21.33 11.96 5.76
C ALA A 159 -21.34 10.43 5.96
N LEU A 160 -20.42 9.72 5.33
CA LEU A 160 -20.25 8.29 5.48
C LEU A 160 -19.63 7.90 6.82
N SER A 161 -19.87 6.67 7.29
CA SER A 161 -19.16 6.11 8.45
C SER A 161 -17.65 5.97 8.19
N GLY A 162 -16.84 5.84 9.23
CA GLY A 162 -15.37 5.72 9.08
C GLY A 162 -14.95 4.59 8.12
N GLY A 163 -15.54 3.41 8.24
CA GLY A 163 -15.27 2.29 7.34
C GLY A 163 -15.75 2.53 5.91
N GLN A 164 -16.87 3.21 5.72
CA GLN A 164 -17.34 3.62 4.40
C GLN A 164 -16.43 4.70 3.79
N GLN A 165 -15.98 5.68 4.59
CA GLN A 165 -15.02 6.69 4.13
C GLN A 165 -13.69 6.05 3.69
N GLN A 166 -13.21 5.04 4.42
CA GLN A 166 -12.00 4.32 4.03
C GLN A 166 -12.17 3.60 2.70
N ARG A 167 -13.29 2.89 2.52
CA ARG A 167 -13.61 2.24 1.23
C ARG A 167 -13.83 3.27 0.11
N LEU A 168 -14.37 4.44 0.42
CA LEU A 168 -14.46 5.55 -0.55
C LEU A 168 -13.06 6.04 -0.98
N CYS A 169 -12.11 6.17 -0.03
CA CYS A 169 -10.73 6.52 -0.36
C CYS A 169 -10.04 5.44 -1.19
N ILE A 170 -10.32 4.17 -0.91
CA ILE A 170 -9.84 3.04 -1.75
C ILE A 170 -10.45 3.15 -3.15
N ALA A 171 -11.78 3.32 -3.28
CA ALA A 171 -12.45 3.50 -4.57
C ALA A 171 -11.86 4.66 -5.37
N ARG A 172 -11.61 5.81 -4.73
CA ARG A 172 -10.95 6.96 -5.35
C ARG A 172 -9.56 6.61 -5.89
N THR A 173 -8.80 5.82 -5.13
CA THR A 173 -7.44 5.43 -5.49
C THR A 173 -7.43 4.46 -6.68
N ILE A 174 -8.32 3.47 -6.70
CA ILE A 174 -8.35 2.45 -7.78
C ILE A 174 -9.09 2.91 -9.04
N ALA A 175 -9.88 3.98 -8.98
CA ALA A 175 -10.62 4.51 -10.13
C ALA A 175 -9.72 4.93 -11.30
N VAL A 176 -8.46 5.29 -11.02
CA VAL A 176 -7.45 5.65 -12.02
C VAL A 176 -6.65 4.45 -12.53
N GLU A 177 -6.98 3.23 -12.06
CA GLU A 177 -6.35 1.97 -12.45
C GLU A 177 -4.82 2.00 -12.26
N PRO A 178 -4.33 2.26 -11.03
CA PRO A 178 -2.90 2.27 -10.75
C PRO A 178 -2.30 0.86 -10.85
N GLU A 179 -1.01 0.75 -11.13
CA GLU A 179 -0.28 -0.51 -11.13
C GLU A 179 -0.02 -1.02 -9.71
N VAL A 180 0.20 -0.08 -8.77
CA VAL A 180 0.45 -0.37 -7.36
C VAL A 180 -0.45 0.48 -6.47
N VAL A 181 -1.01 -0.13 -5.43
CA VAL A 181 -1.77 0.57 -4.38
C VAL A 181 -1.02 0.42 -3.04
N LEU A 182 -0.57 1.54 -2.51
CA LEU A 182 0.06 1.63 -1.20
C LEU A 182 -1.00 1.92 -0.14
N MET A 183 -0.98 1.20 0.99
CA MET A 183 -1.94 1.40 2.09
C MET A 183 -1.19 1.56 3.43
N ASP A 184 -1.22 2.76 4.00
CA ASP A 184 -0.57 3.07 5.27
C ASP A 184 -1.58 2.85 6.41
N GLU A 185 -1.48 1.72 7.11
CA GLU A 185 -2.35 1.31 8.23
C GLU A 185 -3.87 1.43 7.94
N PRO A 186 -4.39 0.85 6.85
CA PRO A 186 -5.74 1.15 6.33
C PRO A 186 -6.89 0.77 7.27
N CYS A 187 -6.64 -0.02 8.31
CA CYS A 187 -7.65 -0.50 9.26
C CYS A 187 -7.51 0.07 10.68
N SER A 188 -6.47 0.87 10.97
CA SER A 188 -6.14 1.28 12.34
C SER A 188 -7.21 2.10 13.06
N ALA A 189 -8.06 2.80 12.30
CA ALA A 189 -9.14 3.65 12.84
C ALA A 189 -10.55 3.03 12.68
N LEU A 190 -10.63 1.74 12.32
CA LEU A 190 -11.89 1.06 12.02
C LEU A 190 -12.32 0.13 13.14
N ASP A 191 -13.63 -0.05 13.26
CA ASP A 191 -14.20 -1.09 14.11
C ASP A 191 -13.90 -2.51 13.53
N PRO A 192 -14.06 -3.58 14.33
CA PRO A 192 -13.72 -4.94 13.87
C PRO A 192 -14.47 -5.40 12.63
N VAL A 193 -15.74 -5.00 12.46
CA VAL A 193 -16.57 -5.40 11.30
C VAL A 193 -16.09 -4.70 10.03
N ALA A 194 -15.82 -3.39 10.13
CA ALA A 194 -15.27 -2.61 9.04
C ALA A 194 -13.84 -3.09 8.67
N THR A 195 -13.03 -3.47 9.66
CA THR A 195 -11.70 -4.05 9.45
C THR A 195 -11.77 -5.31 8.60
N LEU A 196 -12.63 -6.28 8.94
CA LEU A 196 -12.78 -7.51 8.16
C LEU A 196 -13.19 -7.21 6.70
N LYS A 197 -14.12 -6.28 6.49
CA LYS A 197 -14.54 -5.87 5.14
C LYS A 197 -13.37 -5.31 4.32
N VAL A 198 -12.48 -4.51 4.93
CA VAL A 198 -11.30 -3.95 4.24
C VAL A 198 -10.24 -5.02 4.01
N GLU A 199 -10.07 -5.99 4.91
CA GLU A 199 -9.18 -7.13 4.73
C GLU A 199 -9.61 -8.03 3.55
N ASP A 200 -10.90 -8.39 3.48
CA ASP A 200 -11.45 -9.16 2.36
C ASP A 200 -11.34 -8.38 1.04
N LEU A 201 -11.53 -7.06 1.11
CA LEU A 201 -11.35 -6.16 -0.02
C LEU A 201 -9.91 -6.18 -0.54
N MET A 202 -8.89 -6.10 0.34
CA MET A 202 -7.49 -6.16 -0.08
C MET A 202 -7.16 -7.45 -0.83
N ARG A 203 -7.64 -8.60 -0.35
CA ARG A 203 -7.46 -9.88 -1.04
C ARG A 203 -8.13 -9.94 -2.42
N THR A 204 -9.28 -9.28 -2.54
CA THR A 204 -10.01 -9.19 -3.81
C THR A 204 -9.26 -8.28 -4.80
N LEU A 205 -8.81 -7.12 -4.33
CA LEU A 205 -8.08 -6.15 -5.13
C LEU A 205 -6.72 -6.67 -5.61
N ALA A 206 -6.08 -7.56 -4.85
CA ALA A 206 -4.80 -8.15 -5.23
C ALA A 206 -4.87 -9.00 -6.52
N LYS A 207 -6.06 -9.37 -6.98
CA LYS A 207 -6.24 -10.07 -8.27
C LYS A 207 -5.97 -9.15 -9.47
N ASP A 208 -6.22 -7.86 -9.31
CA ASP A 208 -6.14 -6.87 -10.38
C ASP A 208 -5.01 -5.85 -10.14
N PHE A 209 -4.61 -5.63 -8.89
CA PHE A 209 -3.62 -4.64 -8.47
C PHE A 209 -2.50 -5.28 -7.65
N THR A 210 -1.33 -4.65 -7.65
CA THR A 210 -0.25 -4.99 -6.71
C THR A 210 -0.40 -4.13 -5.44
N LEU A 211 -0.43 -4.76 -4.26
CA LEU A 211 -0.68 -4.06 -3.00
C LEU A 211 0.57 -4.08 -2.10
N VAL A 212 0.89 -2.92 -1.51
CA VAL A 212 1.86 -2.82 -0.40
C VAL A 212 1.14 -2.21 0.79
N ILE A 213 1.09 -2.93 1.90
CA ILE A 213 0.39 -2.48 3.11
C ILE A 213 1.36 -2.28 4.26
N VAL A 214 1.18 -1.22 5.03
CA VAL A 214 1.79 -1.06 6.35
C VAL A 214 0.77 -1.44 7.40
N THR A 215 1.16 -2.27 8.34
CA THR A 215 0.32 -2.58 9.51
C THR A 215 1.16 -2.90 10.74
N HIS A 216 0.68 -2.53 11.91
CA HIS A 216 1.19 -3.00 13.18
C HIS A 216 0.41 -4.22 13.73
N ASN A 217 -0.68 -4.62 13.02
CA ASN A 217 -1.48 -5.77 13.38
C ASN A 217 -0.95 -7.03 12.67
N MET A 218 -0.24 -7.87 13.42
CA MET A 218 0.35 -9.12 12.92
C MET A 218 -0.70 -10.10 12.37
N GLN A 219 -1.89 -10.17 13.01
CA GLN A 219 -2.96 -11.03 12.54
C GLN A 219 -3.51 -10.56 11.18
N GLN A 220 -3.59 -9.26 10.96
CA GLN A 220 -3.95 -8.70 9.66
C GLN A 220 -2.91 -9.08 8.61
N ALA A 221 -1.62 -8.83 8.86
CA ALA A 221 -0.55 -9.19 7.93
C ALA A 221 -0.62 -10.69 7.58
N ALA A 222 -0.73 -11.56 8.58
CA ALA A 222 -0.82 -13.01 8.38
C ALA A 222 -2.03 -13.44 7.54
N ARG A 223 -3.17 -12.71 7.63
CA ARG A 223 -4.38 -13.06 6.88
C ARG A 223 -4.37 -12.57 5.44
N VAL A 224 -3.81 -11.39 5.17
CA VAL A 224 -4.02 -10.72 3.89
C VAL A 224 -2.81 -10.73 2.97
N SER A 225 -1.58 -10.92 3.49
CA SER A 225 -0.39 -10.79 2.67
C SER A 225 0.18 -12.12 2.19
N ASP A 226 0.82 -12.08 1.02
CA ASP A 226 1.59 -13.18 0.42
C ASP A 226 3.03 -13.15 0.89
N ARG A 227 3.61 -11.96 1.03
CA ARG A 227 4.96 -11.72 1.53
C ARG A 227 4.93 -10.70 2.65
N THR A 228 5.85 -10.84 3.59
CA THR A 228 5.96 -9.92 4.73
C THR A 228 7.40 -9.47 4.92
N ALA A 229 7.58 -8.15 5.07
CA ALA A 229 8.84 -7.50 5.40
C ALA A 229 8.78 -7.01 6.86
N PHE A 230 9.68 -7.51 7.70
CA PHE A 230 9.83 -7.03 9.06
C PHE A 230 10.87 -5.93 9.13
N MET A 231 10.49 -4.79 9.68
CA MET A 231 11.35 -3.63 9.88
C MET A 231 11.56 -3.34 11.35
N LEU A 232 12.77 -2.95 11.72
CA LEU A 232 13.16 -2.58 13.07
C LEU A 232 14.05 -1.34 13.05
N ALA A 233 13.93 -0.48 14.07
CA ALA A 233 14.86 0.62 14.26
C ALA A 233 16.21 0.08 14.79
N GLY A 234 17.31 0.48 14.14
CA GLY A 234 18.66 0.19 14.60
C GLY A 234 19.14 1.15 15.70
N ASP A 235 20.38 0.98 16.14
CA ASP A 235 21.03 1.83 17.13
C ASP A 235 21.19 3.29 16.63
N ASP A 236 21.19 3.47 15.32
CA ASP A 236 21.19 4.77 14.63
C ASP A 236 19.82 5.46 14.64
N GLY A 237 18.79 4.79 15.15
CA GLY A 237 17.41 5.25 15.18
C GLY A 237 16.70 5.23 13.83
N ALA A 238 17.35 4.71 12.77
CA ALA A 238 16.77 4.52 11.46
C ALA A 238 16.09 3.14 11.34
N GLY A 239 15.09 3.03 10.49
CA GLY A 239 14.45 1.76 10.18
C GLY A 239 15.28 0.94 9.21
N HIS A 240 15.50 -0.32 9.54
CA HIS A 240 16.18 -1.30 8.71
C HIS A 240 15.24 -2.44 8.35
N LEU A 241 15.41 -3.01 7.17
CA LEU A 241 14.79 -4.27 6.82
C LEU A 241 15.54 -5.41 7.51
N VAL A 242 14.85 -6.15 8.37
CA VAL A 242 15.45 -7.26 9.12
C VAL A 242 15.26 -8.56 8.37
N GLU A 243 14.05 -8.82 7.92
CA GLU A 243 13.70 -10.05 7.21
C GLU A 243 12.59 -9.79 6.19
N TYR A 244 12.68 -10.45 5.03
CA TYR A 244 11.67 -10.40 3.98
C TYR A 244 11.47 -11.79 3.36
N ALA A 245 10.32 -12.38 3.58
CA ALA A 245 10.02 -13.72 3.11
C ALA A 245 8.52 -13.92 2.82
N ALA A 246 8.14 -15.14 2.41
CA ALA A 246 6.74 -15.55 2.37
C ALA A 246 6.10 -15.35 3.75
N THR A 247 4.85 -14.91 3.77
CA THR A 247 4.14 -14.59 5.03
C THR A 247 4.09 -15.78 5.98
N ASP A 248 3.77 -16.97 5.47
CA ASP A 248 3.77 -18.19 6.29
C ASP A 248 5.12 -18.43 6.96
N GLN A 249 6.24 -18.23 6.23
CA GLN A 249 7.57 -18.39 6.78
C GLN A 249 7.84 -17.40 7.91
N ILE A 250 7.53 -16.11 7.69
CA ILE A 250 7.71 -15.07 8.71
C ILE A 250 6.96 -15.41 10.00
N PHE A 251 5.73 -15.92 9.92
CA PHE A 251 4.88 -16.14 11.08
C PHE A 251 5.03 -17.54 11.71
N THR A 252 5.63 -18.52 11.02
CA THR A 252 5.77 -19.90 11.56
C THR A 252 7.20 -20.30 11.83
N ASN A 253 8.15 -19.84 11.01
CA ASN A 253 9.56 -20.22 11.10
C ASN A 253 10.48 -19.09 10.60
N PRO A 254 10.48 -17.90 11.24
CA PRO A 254 11.36 -16.82 10.87
C PRO A 254 12.84 -17.21 10.99
N HIS A 255 13.70 -16.63 10.16
CA HIS A 255 15.13 -16.90 10.19
C HIS A 255 15.88 -16.01 11.18
N ASP A 256 15.38 -14.78 11.43
CA ASP A 256 16.01 -13.82 12.32
C ASP A 256 15.37 -13.86 13.72
N GLU A 257 16.20 -14.01 14.77
CA GLU A 257 15.73 -14.06 16.15
C GLU A 257 14.95 -12.82 16.57
N ARG A 258 15.23 -11.65 15.99
CA ARG A 258 14.50 -10.39 16.24
C ARG A 258 13.09 -10.46 15.67
N THR A 259 12.93 -11.11 14.51
CA THR A 259 11.61 -11.38 13.90
C THR A 259 10.82 -12.31 14.80
N GLU A 260 11.42 -13.41 15.29
CA GLU A 260 10.78 -14.35 16.21
C GLU A 260 10.35 -13.66 17.51
N ALA A 261 11.23 -12.86 18.11
CA ALA A 261 10.94 -12.12 19.34
C ALA A 261 9.76 -11.15 19.15
N TYR A 262 9.70 -10.45 18.01
CA TYR A 262 8.61 -9.53 17.68
C TYR A 262 7.27 -10.25 17.54
N ILE A 263 7.23 -11.36 16.76
CA ILE A 263 6.00 -12.11 16.47
C ILE A 263 5.46 -12.80 17.72
N THR A 264 6.35 -13.31 18.59
CA THR A 264 5.97 -14.00 19.84
C THR A 264 5.64 -13.03 20.98
N GLY A 265 5.75 -11.71 20.76
CA GLY A 265 5.51 -10.71 21.80
C GLY A 265 6.59 -10.65 22.89
N ARG A 266 7.77 -11.23 22.66
CA ARG A 266 8.94 -11.18 23.58
C ARG A 266 9.80 -9.94 23.34
N PHE A 267 9.31 -9.03 22.49
CA PHE A 267 9.99 -7.79 22.15
C PHE A 267 9.67 -6.73 23.21
N GLY A 268 10.65 -6.38 24.05
CA GLY A 268 10.52 -5.38 25.10
C GLY A 268 11.91 -5.00 25.63
#